data_ff2cd8457b5b5a75d179edb2a5d8532d
#
_entry.id   ff2cd8457b5b5a75d179edb2a5d8532d
#
_cell.length_a   1.000
_cell.length_b   1.000
_cell.length_c   1.000
_cell.angle_alpha   90.00
_cell.angle_beta   90.00
_cell.angle_gamma   90.00
#
_symmetry.space_group_name_H-M   'P 1'
#
loop_
_entity.id
_entity.type
_entity.pdbx_description
1 polymer ?
#
loop_
_entity_poly.entity_id
_entity_poly.type
_entity_poly.pdbx_seq_one_letter_code
_entity_poly.pdbx_strand_id
1 'polypeptide(L)'
;MSRKARKEKCNKYRKNNKGGDYSLRVIDGGRNAVSRKRHNEVSITPRNFNQDDLLGYLEDRNINIVFAVGPAGTGKTLISTLAGIRAIKQNKIDKFVVTRPAVSV
;
A
#
# COMPACT_ATOMS: atom_id res chain seq x y z
N MET A 1 28.12 -39.88 18.25
CA MET A 1 28.56 -38.72 17.46
C MET A 1 29.32 -37.74 18.30
N SER A 2 30.55 -37.42 17.94
CA SER A 2 31.37 -36.48 18.67
C SER A 2 30.79 -35.04 18.57
N ARG A 3 31.01 -34.21 19.60
CA ARG A 3 30.59 -32.80 19.61
C ARG A 3 31.06 -32.00 18.40
N LYS A 4 32.18 -32.42 17.80
CA LYS A 4 32.77 -31.79 16.60
C LYS A 4 31.93 -32.06 15.35
N ALA A 5 31.45 -33.28 15.13
CA ALA A 5 30.61 -33.66 14.01
C ALA A 5 29.23 -32.96 14.04
N ARG A 6 28.72 -32.69 15.27
CA ARG A 6 27.45 -31.98 15.45
C ARG A 6 27.55 -30.48 15.10
N LYS A 7 28.70 -29.86 15.40
CA LYS A 7 28.99 -28.45 15.01
C LYS A 7 29.18 -28.29 13.49
N GLU A 8 29.80 -29.25 12.85
CA GLU A 8 29.99 -29.21 11.38
C GLU A 8 28.67 -29.38 10.62
N LYS A 9 27.78 -30.27 11.08
CA LYS A 9 26.44 -30.39 10.51
C LYS A 9 25.64 -29.09 10.68
N CYS A 10 25.71 -28.46 11.85
CA CYS A 10 25.00 -27.19 12.11
C CYS A 10 25.51 -26.05 11.20
N ASN A 11 26.82 -26.00 10.93
CA ASN A 11 27.42 -25.01 10.05
C ASN A 11 27.08 -25.24 8.56
N LYS A 12 26.91 -26.52 8.15
CA LYS A 12 26.53 -26.87 6.77
C LYS A 12 25.09 -26.43 6.47
N TYR A 13 24.16 -26.54 7.44
CA TYR A 13 22.79 -26.05 7.31
C TYR A 13 22.72 -24.52 7.24
N ARG A 14 23.64 -23.82 7.92
CA ARG A 14 23.69 -22.37 7.95
C ARG A 14 24.19 -21.76 6.65
N LYS A 15 25.00 -22.49 5.86
CA LYS A 15 25.52 -22.03 4.57
C LYS A 15 24.54 -22.20 3.40
N ASN A 16 23.58 -23.12 3.50
CA ASN A 16 22.66 -23.42 2.41
C ASN A 16 21.35 -22.62 2.44
N ASN A 17 21.13 -21.82 3.48
CA ASN A 17 19.91 -21.04 3.61
C ASN A 17 20.13 -19.57 3.19
N LYS A 18 20.65 -19.37 1.99
CA LYS A 18 20.77 -18.04 1.35
C LYS A 18 19.50 -17.59 0.62
N GLY A 19 18.36 -18.14 0.95
CA GLY A 19 17.12 -17.79 0.31
C GLY A 19 15.97 -17.75 1.31
N GLY A 20 15.79 -16.64 1.97
CA GLY A 20 14.68 -16.38 2.88
C GLY A 20 15.18 -15.65 4.12
N ASP A 21 15.06 -14.35 4.12
CA ASP A 21 15.48 -13.48 5.20
C ASP A 21 14.48 -13.57 6.37
N TYR A 22 14.39 -14.76 7.01
CA TYR A 22 13.69 -14.96 8.28
C TYR A 22 14.64 -14.84 9.46
N SER A 23 15.56 -13.89 9.42
CA SER A 23 16.32 -13.57 10.60
C SER A 23 15.39 -12.81 11.55
N LEU A 24 14.94 -13.49 12.59
CA LEU A 24 14.42 -12.85 13.79
C LEU A 24 15.55 -11.98 14.34
N ARG A 25 15.59 -10.72 13.91
CA ARG A 25 16.45 -9.72 14.55
C ARG A 25 15.81 -9.38 15.87
N VAL A 26 16.47 -9.73 16.96
CA VAL A 26 16.20 -9.11 18.25
C VAL A 26 16.29 -7.61 18.02
N ILE A 27 15.17 -6.93 18.22
CA ILE A 27 15.12 -5.47 18.14
C ILE A 27 15.81 -4.98 19.41
N ASP A 28 17.14 -4.82 19.36
CA ASP A 28 17.81 -3.98 20.30
C ASP A 28 17.20 -2.59 20.20
N GLY A 29 16.68 -2.07 21.30
CA GLY A 29 15.99 -0.77 21.38
C GLY A 29 16.88 0.45 21.08
N GLY A 30 17.92 0.30 20.28
CA GLY A 30 18.88 1.31 19.86
C GLY A 30 18.67 1.74 18.42
N ARG A 31 18.07 2.88 18.25
CA ARG A 31 18.25 3.97 17.25
C ARG A 31 18.65 3.68 15.78
N ASN A 32 18.70 2.45 15.32
CA ASN A 32 18.86 2.13 13.90
C ASN A 32 17.54 1.67 13.31
N ALA A 33 16.60 2.62 13.18
CA ALA A 33 15.44 2.42 12.34
C ALA A 33 15.95 2.19 10.92
N VAL A 34 16.04 0.93 10.51
CA VAL A 34 16.13 0.59 9.10
C VAL A 34 14.92 1.23 8.45
N SER A 35 15.14 2.32 7.74
CA SER A 35 14.15 2.98 6.92
C SER A 35 13.62 1.93 5.94
N ARG A 36 12.53 1.26 6.34
CA ARG A 36 11.72 0.51 5.39
C ARG A 36 11.26 1.54 4.39
N LYS A 37 11.80 1.53 3.18
CA LYS A 37 11.21 2.24 2.05
C LYS A 37 9.76 1.76 1.99
N ARG A 38 8.87 2.53 2.61
CA ARG A 38 7.45 2.30 2.47
C ARG A 38 7.18 2.51 1.00
N HIS A 39 6.77 1.48 0.29
CA HIS A 39 6.14 1.62 -1.01
C HIS A 39 4.87 2.45 -0.77
N ASN A 40 5.03 3.76 -0.80
CA ASN A 40 3.95 4.71 -0.51
C ASN A 40 3.13 5.03 -1.76
N GLU A 41 3.39 4.37 -2.87
CA GLU A 41 2.63 4.58 -4.08
C GLU A 41 1.34 3.77 -4.07
N VAL A 42 0.23 4.49 -4.15
CA VAL A 42 -1.09 3.90 -4.38
C VAL A 42 -1.23 3.72 -5.88
N SER A 43 -1.07 2.49 -6.36
CA SER A 43 -1.37 2.16 -7.75
C SER A 43 -2.88 2.02 -7.92
N ILE A 44 -3.45 2.79 -8.83
CA ILE A 44 -4.86 2.70 -9.21
C ILE A 44 -4.89 2.15 -10.62
N THR A 45 -5.51 0.97 -10.78
CA THR A 45 -5.64 0.34 -12.09
C THR A 45 -7.12 0.35 -12.49
N PRO A 46 -7.52 1.26 -13.39
CA PRO A 46 -8.89 1.28 -13.92
C PRO A 46 -9.12 -0.01 -14.74
N ARG A 47 -10.30 -0.58 -14.62
CA ARG A 47 -10.70 -1.79 -15.36
C ARG A 47 -11.53 -1.48 -16.58
N ASN A 48 -12.13 -0.29 -16.64
CA ASN A 48 -13.02 0.17 -17.68
C ASN A 48 -12.64 1.58 -18.09
N PHE A 49 -12.98 1.95 -19.33
CA PHE A 49 -12.78 3.29 -19.87
C PHE A 49 -13.42 4.38 -18.99
N ASN A 50 -14.66 4.16 -18.53
CA ASN A 50 -15.35 5.12 -17.66
C ASN A 50 -14.65 5.32 -16.31
N GLN A 51 -13.95 4.31 -15.79
CA GLN A 51 -13.15 4.42 -14.57
C GLN A 51 -11.87 5.21 -14.81
N ASP A 52 -11.28 5.06 -15.99
CA ASP A 52 -10.11 5.82 -16.40
C ASP A 52 -10.44 7.30 -16.59
N ASP A 53 -11.55 7.60 -17.25
CA ASP A 53 -12.07 8.97 -17.37
C ASP A 53 -12.34 9.62 -16.02
N LEU A 54 -13.00 8.88 -15.10
CA LEU A 54 -13.25 9.37 -13.76
C LEU A 54 -11.95 9.71 -13.03
N LEU A 55 -10.95 8.84 -13.16
CA LEU A 55 -9.63 9.08 -12.56
C LEU A 55 -8.96 10.31 -13.15
N GLY A 56 -9.03 10.49 -14.46
CA GLY A 56 -8.50 11.67 -15.15
C GLY A 56 -9.14 12.96 -14.65
N TYR A 57 -10.47 13.00 -14.50
CA TYR A 57 -11.17 14.18 -13.95
C TYR A 57 -10.82 14.45 -12.48
N LEU A 58 -10.59 13.43 -11.68
CA LEU A 58 -10.19 13.57 -10.26
C LEU A 58 -8.75 14.07 -10.09
N GLU A 59 -7.89 13.82 -11.07
CA GLU A 59 -6.50 14.27 -11.04
C GLU A 59 -6.29 15.65 -11.66
N ASP A 60 -7.24 16.15 -12.42
CA ASP A 60 -7.17 17.48 -13.04
C ASP A 60 -7.38 18.59 -12.00
N ARG A 61 -6.40 19.46 -11.84
CA ARG A 61 -6.43 20.59 -10.89
C ARG A 61 -7.39 21.69 -11.27
N ASN A 62 -7.82 21.75 -12.53
CA ASN A 62 -8.75 22.78 -13.01
C ASN A 62 -10.19 22.40 -12.71
N ILE A 63 -10.46 21.15 -12.34
CA ILE A 63 -11.80 20.66 -12.04
C ILE A 63 -12.00 20.64 -10.53
N ASN A 64 -12.92 21.46 -10.05
CA ASN A 64 -13.22 21.57 -8.62
C ASN A 64 -14.30 20.60 -8.15
N ILE A 65 -15.22 20.21 -9.02
CA ILE A 65 -16.35 19.34 -8.68
C ILE A 65 -16.52 18.27 -9.73
N VAL A 66 -16.61 17.01 -9.32
CA VAL A 66 -16.86 15.87 -10.20
C VAL A 66 -18.10 15.10 -9.70
N PHE A 67 -19.06 14.88 -10.60
CA PHE A 67 -20.23 14.05 -10.33
C PHE A 67 -20.07 12.68 -10.99
N ALA A 68 -19.94 11.64 -10.18
CA ALA A 68 -19.87 10.26 -10.65
C ALA A 68 -21.26 9.59 -10.55
N VAL A 69 -21.97 9.51 -11.66
CA VAL A 69 -23.31 8.92 -11.75
C VAL A 69 -23.25 7.59 -12.48
N GLY A 70 -23.95 6.60 -11.97
CA GLY A 70 -24.02 5.28 -12.61
C GLY A 70 -24.54 4.19 -11.68
N PRO A 71 -24.70 2.96 -12.19
CA PRO A 71 -25.23 1.85 -11.39
C PRO A 71 -24.32 1.48 -10.20
N ALA A 72 -24.88 0.82 -9.21
CA ALA A 72 -24.12 0.33 -8.05
C ALA A 72 -23.07 -0.71 -8.46
N GLY A 73 -21.97 -0.79 -7.73
CA GLY A 73 -20.93 -1.79 -7.96
C GLY A 73 -19.95 -1.48 -9.11
N THR A 74 -19.98 -0.29 -9.69
CA THR A 74 -19.09 0.12 -10.80
C THR A 74 -17.75 0.71 -10.35
N GLY A 75 -17.48 0.71 -9.05
CA GLY A 75 -16.18 1.17 -8.50
C GLY A 75 -16.03 2.68 -8.30
N LYS A 76 -17.10 3.48 -8.44
CA LYS A 76 -17.06 4.95 -8.28
C LYS A 76 -16.43 5.38 -6.96
N THR A 77 -16.94 4.88 -5.85
CA THR A 77 -16.46 5.21 -4.51
C THR A 77 -15.02 4.73 -4.29
N LEU A 78 -14.70 3.54 -4.77
CA LEU A 78 -13.37 2.95 -4.64
C LEU A 78 -12.31 3.84 -5.33
N ILE A 79 -12.55 4.20 -6.59
CA ILE A 79 -11.61 5.02 -7.37
C ILE A 79 -11.47 6.40 -6.75
N SER A 80 -12.57 7.04 -6.37
CA SER A 80 -12.55 8.36 -5.73
C SER A 80 -11.77 8.34 -4.41
N THR A 81 -11.96 7.31 -3.59
CA THR A 81 -11.24 7.17 -2.32
C THR A 81 -9.75 6.92 -2.55
N LEU A 82 -9.40 6.03 -3.47
CA LEU A 82 -7.99 5.75 -3.81
C LEU A 82 -7.29 6.99 -4.39
N ALA A 83 -7.97 7.76 -5.24
CA ALA A 83 -7.45 9.02 -5.78
C ALA A 83 -7.19 10.04 -4.66
N GLY A 84 -8.10 10.18 -3.69
CA GLY A 84 -7.91 11.04 -2.52
C GLY A 84 -6.74 10.61 -1.65
N ILE A 85 -6.59 9.31 -1.36
CA ILE A 85 -5.46 8.78 -0.61
C ILE A 85 -4.13 9.00 -1.36
N ARG A 86 -4.13 8.81 -2.66
CA ARG A 86 -2.97 9.09 -3.53
C ARG A 86 -2.56 10.55 -3.48
N ALA A 87 -3.51 11.47 -3.55
CA ALA A 87 -3.27 12.90 -3.48
C ALA A 87 -2.67 13.34 -2.13
N ILE A 88 -3.13 12.78 -1.00
CA ILE A 88 -2.50 13.00 0.32
C ILE A 88 -1.07 12.48 0.35
N LYS A 89 -0.84 11.26 -0.13
CA LYS A 89 0.51 10.67 -0.12
C LYS A 89 1.50 11.42 -1.00
N GLN A 90 1.00 12.07 -2.04
CA GLN A 90 1.79 12.94 -2.92
C GLN A 90 1.91 14.38 -2.40
N ASN A 91 1.39 14.68 -1.20
CA ASN A 91 1.36 16.01 -0.61
C ASN A 91 0.70 17.07 -1.54
N LYS A 92 -0.27 16.67 -2.36
CA LYS A 92 -1.04 17.58 -3.21
C LYS A 92 -2.18 18.24 -2.46
N ILE A 93 -2.68 17.59 -1.41
CA ILE A 93 -3.75 18.06 -0.54
C ILE A 93 -3.38 17.79 0.92
N ASP A 94 -3.81 18.67 1.83
CA ASP A 94 -3.52 18.56 3.25
C ASP A 94 -4.54 17.68 3.98
N LYS A 95 -5.76 17.64 3.49
CA LYS A 95 -6.87 16.95 4.15
C LYS A 95 -7.81 16.31 3.14
N PHE A 96 -8.22 15.09 3.44
CA PHE A 96 -9.23 14.35 2.69
C PHE A 96 -10.40 14.01 3.61
N VAL A 97 -11.62 14.40 3.23
CA VAL A 97 -12.83 14.19 4.00
C VAL A 97 -13.79 13.32 3.21
N VAL A 98 -14.26 12.25 3.82
CA VAL A 98 -15.29 11.37 3.25
C VAL A 98 -16.55 11.51 4.10
N THR A 99 -17.66 11.79 3.44
CA THR A 99 -18.96 11.89 4.10
C THR A 99 -19.96 10.94 3.45
N ARG A 100 -20.81 10.34 4.25
CA ARG A 100 -21.92 9.52 3.78
C ARG A 100 -23.17 9.87 4.61
N PRO A 101 -24.31 10.14 3.97
CA PRO A 101 -25.54 10.34 4.71
C PRO A 101 -25.91 9.04 5.43
N ALA A 102 -26.18 9.14 6.74
CA ALA A 102 -26.74 8.02 7.50
C ALA A 102 -28.24 7.98 7.21
N VAL A 103 -28.65 7.12 6.30
CA VAL A 103 -30.05 6.83 6.07
C VAL A 103 -30.39 5.64 6.96
N SER A 104 -31.24 5.85 7.99
CA SER A 104 -31.87 4.77 8.72
C SER A 104 -32.86 4.08 7.80
N VAL A 105 -32.62 2.84 7.51
CA VAL A 105 -33.55 1.99 6.77
C VAL A 105 -34.57 1.45 7.74
#